data_5a248f7e4498ad1f9358d89570ef38e0
#
_entry.id   5a248f7e4498ad1f9358d89570ef38e0
#
_cell.length_a   1.000
_cell.length_b   1.000
_cell.length_c   1.000
_cell.angle_alpha   90.00
_cell.angle_beta   90.00
_cell.angle_gamma   90.00
#
_symmetry.space_group_name_H-M   'P 1'
#
loop_
_entity.id
_entity.type
_entity.pdbx_description
1 polymer ?
#
loop_
_entity_poly.entity_id
_entity_poly.type
_entity_poly.pdbx_seq_one_letter_code
_entity_poly.pdbx_strand_id
1 'polypeptide(L)'
;KKFGLTLYLVLSYKPLSASDLKKEDGDLRYAWGQLKEELGKEKGRKWSYLFSDTSKFKELFEPEKVEKECIVCGQPVKGNIEDKCNVCIQMINIGEKLAVSEEIGKRLYLISDKKQSDIEIFNEYYYAFNEPARKSDIIKIYLLENLWDISLENNVRNFPTGTYIYQKELEKIAKDATGFEKLGILRMDIDHLGSVFSRGLKGGATFARLNDLSERINLYFKYYIPQILKENVSSPLTNNEKRQHNKVNLIYSGGDDLFLLGTWDSVLDMSWLIYSDFKKYVGYNKDLSLSAGYVIADYRTAFYRLADIAAREEKKAKDNGRNSISIFGKPLKWEKIKALK
;
A
#
# COMPACT_ATOMS: atom_id res chain seq x y z
N LYS A 1 -16.60 -18.01 4.06
CA LYS A 1 -16.08 -18.18 5.45
C LYS A 1 -14.62 -17.74 5.57
N LYS A 2 -13.74 -18.08 4.64
CA LYS A 2 -12.28 -17.96 4.79
C LYS A 2 -11.71 -16.58 4.51
N PHE A 3 -12.31 -15.80 3.60
CA PHE A 3 -11.91 -14.43 3.33
C PHE A 3 -12.18 -13.51 4.53
N GLY A 4 -13.24 -13.73 5.28
CA GLY A 4 -13.55 -12.99 6.50
C GLY A 4 -12.54 -13.21 7.64
N LEU A 5 -11.73 -14.29 7.57
CA LEU A 5 -10.68 -14.57 8.55
C LEU A 5 -9.33 -13.88 8.19
N THR A 6 -9.10 -13.61 6.92
CA THR A 6 -7.87 -12.96 6.42
C THR A 6 -8.01 -11.44 6.31
N LEU A 7 -9.18 -10.96 5.87
CA LEU A 7 -9.50 -9.53 5.81
C LEU A 7 -10.46 -9.17 6.95
N TYR A 8 -9.99 -8.35 7.87
CA TYR A 8 -10.77 -7.86 9.00
C TYR A 8 -10.85 -6.34 8.96
N LEU A 9 -12.04 -5.83 8.60
CA LEU A 9 -12.32 -4.40 8.62
C LEU A 9 -12.76 -4.01 10.02
N VAL A 10 -12.04 -3.08 10.62
CA VAL A 10 -12.38 -2.49 11.93
C VAL A 10 -12.85 -1.07 11.70
N LEU A 11 -14.00 -0.76 12.24
CA LEU A 11 -14.60 0.57 12.22
C LEU A 11 -14.78 1.07 13.65
N SER A 12 -14.37 2.31 13.90
CA SER A 12 -14.68 3.02 15.13
C SER A 12 -15.19 4.41 14.83
N TYR A 13 -16.07 4.94 15.63
CA TYR A 13 -16.63 6.27 15.45
C TYR A 13 -16.69 7.04 16.78
N LYS A 14 -16.60 8.36 16.68
CA LYS A 14 -16.74 9.27 17.82
C LYS A 14 -17.72 10.37 17.45
N PRO A 15 -18.84 10.52 18.19
CA PRO A 15 -19.70 11.69 18.04
C PRO A 15 -18.92 12.96 18.36
N LEU A 16 -19.08 13.99 17.55
CA LEU A 16 -18.53 15.32 17.76
C LEU A 16 -19.66 16.31 18.00
N SER A 17 -19.45 17.22 18.94
CA SER A 17 -20.35 18.36 19.15
C SER A 17 -20.05 19.51 18.18
N ALA A 18 -20.96 20.44 18.03
CA ALA A 18 -20.72 21.64 17.23
C ALA A 18 -19.55 22.49 17.77
N SER A 19 -19.30 22.45 19.09
CA SER A 19 -18.15 23.12 19.72
C SER A 19 -16.81 22.51 19.30
N ASP A 20 -16.75 21.18 19.13
CA ASP A 20 -15.51 20.49 18.71
C ASP A 20 -15.10 20.88 17.29
N LEU A 21 -16.03 21.38 16.47
CA LEU A 21 -15.82 21.78 15.08
C LEU A 21 -15.60 23.28 14.89
N LYS A 22 -15.75 24.10 15.94
CA LYS A 22 -15.55 25.56 15.85
C LYS A 22 -14.08 25.89 15.65
N LYS A 23 -13.82 26.90 14.79
CA LYS A 23 -12.46 27.34 14.40
C LYS A 23 -11.64 27.86 15.58
N GLU A 24 -12.28 28.49 16.56
CA GLU A 24 -11.61 29.16 17.68
C GLU A 24 -11.34 28.23 18.85
N ASP A 25 -12.21 27.27 19.12
CA ASP A 25 -12.15 26.35 20.27
C ASP A 25 -12.04 24.87 19.87
N GLY A 26 -12.17 24.56 18.60
CA GLY A 26 -12.21 23.19 18.09
C GLY A 26 -10.84 22.53 18.08
N ASP A 27 -10.61 21.60 18.97
CA ASP A 27 -9.41 20.76 19.01
C ASP A 27 -9.77 19.28 18.98
N LEU A 28 -9.57 18.67 17.83
CA LEU A 28 -9.90 17.24 17.62
C LEU A 28 -8.82 16.28 18.14
N ARG A 29 -7.72 16.77 18.75
CA ARG A 29 -6.63 15.90 19.25
C ARG A 29 -7.11 14.89 20.27
N TYR A 30 -7.97 15.32 21.19
CA TYR A 30 -8.55 14.44 22.21
C TYR A 30 -9.46 13.38 21.58
N ALA A 31 -10.39 13.81 20.71
CA ALA A 31 -11.30 12.91 20.00
C ALA A 31 -10.54 11.91 19.12
N TRP A 32 -9.50 12.37 18.44
CA TRP A 32 -8.62 11.52 17.62
C TRP A 32 -7.85 10.49 18.46
N GLY A 33 -7.34 10.91 19.62
CA GLY A 33 -6.67 10.02 20.58
C GLY A 33 -7.59 8.91 21.09
N GLN A 34 -8.81 9.26 21.48
CA GLN A 34 -9.82 8.29 21.90
C GLN A 34 -10.22 7.33 20.79
N LEU A 35 -10.45 7.86 19.57
CA LEU A 35 -10.80 7.05 18.39
C LEU A 35 -9.70 6.03 18.08
N LYS A 36 -8.44 6.44 18.17
CA LYS A 36 -7.27 5.56 17.95
C LYS A 36 -7.18 4.46 19.02
N GLU A 37 -7.46 4.79 20.28
CA GLU A 37 -7.47 3.81 21.36
C GLU A 37 -8.59 2.78 21.18
N GLU A 38 -9.81 3.23 20.87
CA GLU A 38 -10.94 2.34 20.58
C GLU A 38 -10.68 1.45 19.37
N LEU A 39 -10.14 2.03 18.28
CA LEU A 39 -9.76 1.25 17.10
C LEU A 39 -8.70 0.19 17.44
N GLY A 40 -7.76 0.50 18.33
CA GLY A 40 -6.77 -0.46 18.84
C GLY A 40 -7.41 -1.61 19.61
N LYS A 41 -8.37 -1.31 20.48
CA LYS A 41 -9.15 -2.32 21.21
C LYS A 41 -9.95 -3.21 20.29
N GLU A 42 -10.63 -2.62 19.29
CA GLU A 42 -11.42 -3.39 18.31
C GLU A 42 -10.53 -4.27 17.41
N LYS A 43 -9.35 -3.80 17.02
CA LYS A 43 -8.36 -4.65 16.31
C LYS A 43 -7.96 -5.89 17.12
N GLY A 44 -7.83 -5.75 18.44
CA GLY A 44 -7.55 -6.85 19.37
C GLY A 44 -8.71 -7.85 19.51
N ARG A 45 -9.94 -7.45 19.18
CA ARG A 45 -11.16 -8.28 19.28
C ARG A 45 -11.50 -9.06 18.01
N LYS A 46 -10.58 -9.17 17.06
CA LYS A 46 -10.80 -9.84 15.76
C LYS A 46 -11.56 -11.17 15.86
N TRP A 47 -11.32 -11.94 16.89
CA TRP A 47 -11.87 -13.27 17.08
C TRP A 47 -12.99 -13.34 18.15
N SER A 48 -13.36 -12.23 18.77
CA SER A 48 -14.30 -12.23 19.92
C SER A 48 -15.65 -12.85 19.57
N TYR A 49 -16.15 -12.67 18.34
CA TYR A 49 -17.41 -13.25 17.89
C TYR A 49 -17.40 -14.81 17.82
N LEU A 50 -16.20 -15.40 17.69
CA LEU A 50 -16.03 -16.87 17.70
C LEU A 50 -16.05 -17.44 19.12
N PHE A 51 -15.60 -16.62 20.09
CA PHE A 51 -15.58 -17.02 21.51
C PHE A 51 -16.92 -16.74 22.21
N SER A 52 -17.78 -15.89 21.63
CA SER A 52 -19.11 -15.60 22.22
C SER A 52 -20.15 -16.71 21.96
N ASP A 53 -19.85 -17.65 21.06
CA ASP A 53 -20.75 -18.73 20.66
C ASP A 53 -19.97 -20.05 20.60
N THR A 54 -20.28 -20.96 21.51
CA THR A 54 -19.61 -22.27 21.61
C THR A 54 -19.77 -23.15 20.38
N SER A 55 -20.84 -22.99 19.61
CA SER A 55 -21.04 -23.73 18.36
C SER A 55 -20.07 -23.25 17.27
N LYS A 56 -19.92 -21.93 17.14
CA LYS A 56 -18.96 -21.31 16.19
C LYS A 56 -17.52 -21.61 16.55
N PHE A 57 -17.20 -21.67 17.84
CA PHE A 57 -15.90 -22.07 18.33
C PHE A 57 -15.55 -23.51 17.96
N LYS A 58 -16.49 -24.45 18.15
CA LYS A 58 -16.32 -25.85 17.74
C LYS A 58 -16.10 -26.00 16.23
N GLU A 59 -16.88 -25.29 15.42
CA GLU A 59 -16.72 -25.32 13.95
C GLU A 59 -15.31 -24.92 13.45
N LEU A 60 -14.53 -24.16 14.25
CA LEU A 60 -13.15 -23.80 13.89
C LEU A 60 -12.20 -25.00 13.94
N PHE A 61 -12.47 -25.96 14.82
CA PHE A 61 -11.62 -27.12 15.06
C PHE A 61 -12.16 -28.39 14.42
N GLU A 62 -13.33 -28.32 13.77
CA GLU A 62 -13.83 -29.45 12.98
C GLU A 62 -12.95 -29.63 11.73
N PRO A 63 -12.37 -30.82 11.54
CA PRO A 63 -11.55 -31.09 10.37
C PRO A 63 -12.39 -31.05 9.10
N GLU A 64 -12.11 -30.06 8.25
CA GLU A 64 -12.71 -30.01 6.91
C GLU A 64 -11.83 -30.85 5.97
N LYS A 65 -12.43 -31.85 5.31
CA LYS A 65 -11.72 -32.60 4.28
C LYS A 65 -11.34 -31.69 3.14
N VAL A 66 -10.06 -31.37 3.06
CA VAL A 66 -9.50 -30.52 2.00
C VAL A 66 -8.95 -31.46 0.93
N GLU A 67 -9.66 -31.56 -0.20
CA GLU A 67 -9.21 -32.39 -1.34
C GLU A 67 -8.06 -31.72 -2.09
N LYS A 68 -8.07 -30.40 -2.18
CA LYS A 68 -7.07 -29.61 -2.91
C LYS A 68 -6.89 -28.24 -2.28
N GLU A 69 -5.65 -27.77 -2.22
CA GLU A 69 -5.30 -26.44 -1.74
C GLU A 69 -4.91 -25.51 -2.90
N CYS A 70 -5.25 -24.25 -2.78
CA CYS A 70 -4.84 -23.22 -3.72
C CYS A 70 -3.32 -23.04 -3.69
N ILE A 71 -2.66 -23.21 -4.83
CA ILE A 71 -1.20 -23.07 -4.96
C ILE A 71 -0.69 -21.67 -4.62
N VAL A 72 -1.57 -20.65 -4.64
CA VAL A 72 -1.20 -19.26 -4.35
C VAL A 72 -1.34 -18.92 -2.87
N CYS A 73 -2.47 -19.26 -2.24
CA CYS A 73 -2.79 -18.82 -0.87
C CYS A 73 -3.00 -19.96 0.15
N GLY A 74 -2.86 -21.22 -0.25
CA GLY A 74 -3.05 -22.40 0.61
C GLY A 74 -4.49 -22.61 1.08
N GLN A 75 -5.47 -21.87 0.56
CA GLN A 75 -6.88 -22.05 0.93
C GLN A 75 -7.49 -23.24 0.19
N PRO A 76 -8.42 -24.00 0.79
CA PRO A 76 -9.12 -25.06 0.09
C PRO A 76 -9.81 -24.57 -1.17
N VAL A 77 -9.64 -25.33 -2.25
CA VAL A 77 -10.32 -25.11 -3.53
C VAL A 77 -11.52 -26.04 -3.60
N LYS A 78 -12.71 -25.50 -3.92
CA LYS A 78 -13.91 -26.28 -4.17
C LYS A 78 -14.08 -26.46 -5.68
N GLY A 79 -14.09 -27.68 -6.15
CA GLY A 79 -14.28 -28.01 -7.57
C GLY A 79 -13.00 -28.46 -8.29
N ASN A 80 -13.18 -29.21 -9.38
CA ASN A 80 -12.11 -29.98 -10.04
C ASN A 80 -11.33 -29.24 -11.14
N ILE A 81 -11.49 -27.93 -11.31
CA ILE A 81 -11.08 -27.28 -12.58
C ILE A 81 -9.78 -26.47 -12.48
N GLU A 82 -9.43 -25.94 -11.32
CA GLU A 82 -8.23 -25.09 -11.21
C GLU A 82 -7.44 -25.34 -9.91
N ASP A 83 -6.12 -25.12 -9.98
CA ASP A 83 -5.23 -25.20 -8.82
C ASP A 83 -5.28 -23.94 -7.95
N LYS A 84 -6.17 -22.98 -8.28
CA LYS A 84 -6.31 -21.67 -7.63
C LYS A 84 -7.74 -21.45 -7.15
N CYS A 85 -7.91 -20.83 -6.01
CA CYS A 85 -9.24 -20.41 -5.55
C CYS A 85 -9.75 -19.20 -6.32
N ASN A 86 -11.08 -19.02 -6.40
CA ASN A 86 -11.72 -17.91 -7.12
C ASN A 86 -11.18 -16.53 -6.74
N VAL A 87 -10.83 -16.34 -5.46
CA VAL A 87 -10.27 -15.06 -5.01
C VAL A 87 -8.90 -14.80 -5.63
N CYS A 88 -8.03 -15.81 -5.65
CA CYS A 88 -6.71 -15.68 -6.27
C CYS A 88 -6.81 -15.47 -7.78
N ILE A 89 -7.74 -16.13 -8.46
CA ILE A 89 -8.00 -15.92 -9.89
C ILE A 89 -8.44 -14.47 -10.13
N GLN A 90 -9.42 -13.97 -9.38
CA GLN A 90 -9.87 -12.58 -9.50
C GLN A 90 -8.75 -11.58 -9.25
N MET A 91 -7.92 -11.79 -8.21
CA MET A 91 -6.79 -10.91 -7.91
C MET A 91 -5.72 -10.93 -9.01
N ILE A 92 -5.44 -12.09 -9.60
CA ILE A 92 -4.52 -12.22 -10.75
C ILE A 92 -5.09 -11.43 -11.94
N ASN A 93 -6.35 -11.65 -12.29
CA ASN A 93 -7.01 -10.95 -13.41
C ASN A 93 -7.01 -9.43 -13.23
N ILE A 94 -7.28 -8.94 -12.00
CA ILE A 94 -7.20 -7.51 -11.67
C ILE A 94 -5.76 -7.01 -11.86
N GLY A 95 -4.79 -7.73 -11.32
CA GLY A 95 -3.37 -7.38 -11.43
C GLY A 95 -2.89 -7.34 -12.88
N GLU A 96 -3.31 -8.30 -13.70
CA GLU A 96 -2.99 -8.32 -15.14
C GLU A 96 -3.57 -7.11 -15.87
N LYS A 97 -4.83 -6.76 -15.60
CA LYS A 97 -5.50 -5.61 -16.21
C LYS A 97 -4.88 -4.29 -15.76
N LEU A 98 -4.57 -4.13 -14.49
CA LEU A 98 -3.88 -2.95 -13.97
C LEU A 98 -2.47 -2.79 -14.56
N ALA A 99 -1.76 -3.88 -14.84
CA ALA A 99 -0.41 -3.85 -15.37
C ALA A 99 -0.32 -3.62 -16.89
N VAL A 100 -1.38 -3.95 -17.64
CA VAL A 100 -1.44 -3.68 -19.11
C VAL A 100 -1.79 -2.22 -19.41
N SER A 101 -2.16 -1.47 -18.40
CA SER A 101 -2.86 -0.20 -18.49
C SER A 101 -2.03 1.03 -18.84
N GLU A 102 -0.91 0.94 -19.54
CA GLU A 102 -0.32 2.16 -20.13
C GLU A 102 -1.27 2.86 -21.12
N GLU A 103 -2.17 2.13 -21.77
CA GLU A 103 -3.15 2.70 -22.71
C GLU A 103 -4.62 2.64 -22.21
N ILE A 104 -5.00 1.63 -21.40
CA ILE A 104 -6.40 1.37 -21.02
C ILE A 104 -6.71 1.83 -19.60
N GLY A 105 -5.75 1.89 -18.71
CA GLY A 105 -5.98 1.80 -17.28
C GLY A 105 -5.97 3.07 -16.48
N LYS A 106 -6.21 4.19 -17.10
CA LYS A 106 -6.35 5.44 -16.33
C LYS A 106 -7.74 5.60 -15.71
N ARG A 107 -8.69 4.75 -16.08
CA ARG A 107 -10.10 4.84 -15.65
C ARG A 107 -10.62 3.48 -15.19
N LEU A 108 -11.36 3.51 -14.09
CA LEU A 108 -12.15 2.39 -13.61
C LEU A 108 -13.61 2.83 -13.55
N TYR A 109 -14.47 2.09 -14.22
CA TYR A 109 -15.90 2.41 -14.31
C TYR A 109 -16.69 1.55 -13.33
N LEU A 110 -17.46 2.18 -12.43
CA LEU A 110 -18.51 1.50 -11.69
C LEU A 110 -19.74 1.48 -12.59
N ILE A 111 -20.26 0.29 -12.90
CA ILE A 111 -21.30 0.07 -13.88
C ILE A 111 -22.50 -0.68 -13.30
N SER A 112 -23.66 -0.52 -13.93
CA SER A 112 -24.90 -1.24 -13.57
C SER A 112 -25.02 -2.61 -14.24
N ASP A 113 -24.40 -2.83 -15.40
CA ASP A 113 -24.50 -4.07 -16.15
C ASP A 113 -23.40 -5.08 -15.76
N LYS A 114 -23.80 -6.12 -15.03
CA LYS A 114 -22.94 -7.23 -14.64
C LYS A 114 -22.21 -7.90 -15.80
N LYS A 115 -22.85 -8.02 -16.98
CA LYS A 115 -22.29 -8.73 -18.14
C LYS A 115 -21.05 -8.05 -18.73
N GLN A 116 -20.89 -6.75 -18.50
CA GLN A 116 -19.75 -5.97 -18.95
C GLN A 116 -18.67 -5.80 -17.87
N SER A 117 -18.85 -6.41 -16.68
CA SER A 117 -17.92 -6.23 -15.57
C SER A 117 -16.68 -7.11 -15.68
N ASP A 118 -15.56 -6.56 -15.30
CA ASP A 118 -14.29 -7.25 -15.10
C ASP A 118 -14.10 -7.73 -13.66
N ILE A 119 -14.74 -7.01 -12.72
CA ILE A 119 -14.64 -7.25 -11.28
C ILE A 119 -16.03 -7.14 -10.67
N GLU A 120 -16.36 -8.10 -9.82
CA GLU A 120 -17.58 -8.09 -9.00
C GLU A 120 -17.19 -8.05 -7.53
N ILE A 121 -17.67 -7.04 -6.78
CA ILE A 121 -17.41 -6.89 -5.36
C ILE A 121 -18.72 -7.02 -4.58
N PHE A 122 -18.76 -7.90 -3.59
CA PHE A 122 -19.89 -8.21 -2.71
C PHE A 122 -21.20 -8.59 -3.43
N ASN A 123 -21.12 -9.07 -4.69
CA ASN A 123 -22.25 -9.38 -5.56
C ASN A 123 -23.17 -8.17 -5.87
N GLU A 124 -22.74 -6.96 -5.62
CA GLU A 124 -23.52 -5.74 -5.77
C GLU A 124 -22.85 -4.67 -6.63
N TYR A 125 -21.52 -4.64 -6.62
CA TYR A 125 -20.73 -3.62 -7.29
C TYR A 125 -19.96 -4.23 -8.46
N TYR A 126 -20.22 -3.69 -9.66
CA TYR A 126 -19.61 -4.17 -10.89
C TYR A 126 -18.66 -3.11 -11.44
N TYR A 127 -17.42 -3.50 -11.70
CA TYR A 127 -16.40 -2.60 -12.21
C TYR A 127 -15.85 -3.09 -13.55
N ALA A 128 -15.61 -2.16 -14.47
CA ALA A 128 -14.97 -2.42 -15.74
C ALA A 128 -13.73 -1.52 -15.93
N PHE A 129 -12.69 -2.05 -16.57
CA PHE A 129 -11.51 -1.27 -16.96
C PHE A 129 -11.69 -0.59 -18.32
N ASN A 130 -12.60 -1.09 -19.13
CA ASN A 130 -12.96 -0.50 -20.43
C ASN A 130 -14.25 0.30 -20.31
N GLU A 131 -14.39 1.34 -21.13
CA GLU A 131 -15.63 2.08 -21.23
C GLU A 131 -16.77 1.13 -21.69
N PRO A 132 -17.88 1.07 -20.93
CA PRO A 132 -19.00 0.21 -21.29
C PRO A 132 -19.65 0.69 -22.59
N ALA A 133 -20.25 -0.24 -23.33
CA ALA A 133 -20.88 0.04 -24.63
C ALA A 133 -21.99 1.10 -24.54
N ARG A 134 -22.64 1.20 -23.40
CA ARG A 134 -23.68 2.20 -23.13
C ARG A 134 -23.25 3.14 -22.02
N LYS A 135 -23.11 4.41 -22.31
CA LYS A 135 -22.78 5.44 -21.31
C LYS A 135 -23.80 5.54 -20.16
N SER A 136 -25.05 5.17 -20.42
CA SER A 136 -26.11 5.09 -19.39
C SER A 136 -25.83 4.05 -18.29
N ASP A 137 -24.98 3.06 -18.57
CA ASP A 137 -24.63 2.02 -17.60
C ASP A 137 -23.53 2.49 -16.62
N ILE A 138 -22.91 3.64 -16.88
CA ILE A 138 -21.87 4.21 -16.02
C ILE A 138 -22.50 4.92 -14.82
N ILE A 139 -22.23 4.40 -13.63
CA ILE A 139 -22.64 5.01 -12.36
C ILE A 139 -21.59 6.02 -11.91
N LYS A 140 -20.30 5.62 -11.98
CA LYS A 140 -19.18 6.45 -11.54
C LYS A 140 -17.88 6.09 -12.29
N ILE A 141 -17.03 7.08 -12.49
CA ILE A 141 -15.71 6.93 -13.09
C ILE A 141 -14.65 7.26 -12.05
N TYR A 142 -13.69 6.37 -11.87
CA TYR A 142 -12.51 6.60 -11.03
C TYR A 142 -11.28 6.80 -11.91
N LEU A 143 -10.57 7.92 -11.71
CA LEU A 143 -9.31 8.22 -12.38
C LEU A 143 -8.17 7.66 -11.53
N LEU A 144 -7.43 6.68 -12.05
CA LEU A 144 -6.45 5.92 -11.27
C LEU A 144 -5.06 6.57 -11.22
N GLU A 145 -4.72 7.40 -12.20
CA GLU A 145 -3.38 7.99 -12.32
C GLU A 145 -3.37 9.53 -12.32
N ASN A 146 -4.46 10.20 -12.68
CA ASN A 146 -4.45 11.64 -12.90
C ASN A 146 -5.14 12.41 -11.78
N LEU A 147 -4.34 13.11 -10.95
CA LEU A 147 -4.83 13.98 -9.88
C LEU A 147 -5.30 15.36 -10.38
N TRP A 148 -4.84 15.77 -11.56
CA TRP A 148 -5.04 17.13 -12.08
C TRP A 148 -6.17 17.24 -13.09
N ASP A 149 -6.67 16.11 -13.57
CA ASP A 149 -7.86 16.09 -14.43
C ASP A 149 -9.10 16.28 -13.55
N ILE A 150 -9.31 17.52 -13.14
CA ILE A 150 -10.51 17.94 -12.42
C ILE A 150 -11.63 18.00 -13.45
N SER A 151 -12.19 16.85 -13.78
CA SER A 151 -13.44 16.80 -14.51
C SER A 151 -14.52 17.38 -13.59
N LEU A 152 -15.19 18.42 -14.07
CA LEU A 152 -16.34 19.03 -13.39
C LEU A 152 -17.59 18.12 -13.42
N GLU A 153 -17.47 16.92 -13.99
CA GLU A 153 -18.53 15.95 -14.04
C GLU A 153 -18.76 15.32 -12.65
N ASN A 154 -20.00 15.37 -12.18
CA ASN A 154 -20.38 14.88 -10.83
C ASN A 154 -20.14 13.39 -10.60
N ASN A 155 -19.97 12.60 -11.67
CA ASN A 155 -19.76 11.16 -11.61
C ASN A 155 -18.27 10.74 -11.69
N VAL A 156 -17.32 11.69 -11.81
CA VAL A 156 -15.89 11.41 -11.85
C VAL A 156 -15.24 11.65 -10.49
N ARG A 157 -14.34 10.76 -10.10
CA ARG A 157 -13.56 10.85 -8.85
C ARG A 157 -12.10 10.48 -9.12
N ASN A 158 -11.19 11.26 -8.55
CA ASN A 158 -9.78 10.91 -8.51
C ASN A 158 -9.56 9.80 -7.47
N PHE A 159 -8.96 8.71 -7.88
CA PHE A 159 -8.60 7.56 -7.04
C PHE A 159 -7.22 7.04 -7.42
N PRO A 160 -6.15 7.80 -7.16
CA PRO A 160 -4.80 7.37 -7.53
C PRO A 160 -4.45 6.07 -6.80
N THR A 161 -3.98 5.10 -7.54
CA THR A 161 -3.63 3.77 -7.01
C THR A 161 -2.23 3.73 -6.39
N GLY A 162 -1.35 4.67 -6.78
CA GLY A 162 0.03 4.69 -6.31
C GLY A 162 0.81 3.45 -6.75
N THR A 163 0.64 3.01 -8.01
CA THR A 163 1.30 1.83 -8.55
C THR A 163 2.22 2.18 -9.72
N TYR A 164 3.29 1.41 -9.88
CA TYR A 164 4.19 1.44 -11.03
C TYR A 164 4.75 0.04 -11.26
N ILE A 165 4.68 -0.47 -12.47
CA ILE A 165 5.13 -1.83 -12.82
C ILE A 165 6.19 -1.75 -13.91
N TYR A 166 7.40 -2.20 -13.60
CA TYR A 166 8.49 -2.38 -14.55
C TYR A 166 8.37 -3.72 -15.31
N GLN A 167 8.21 -4.81 -14.55
CA GLN A 167 8.18 -6.16 -15.09
C GLN A 167 7.34 -7.08 -14.19
N LYS A 168 6.54 -7.97 -14.81
CA LYS A 168 5.66 -8.90 -14.08
C LYS A 168 6.37 -10.11 -13.51
N GLU A 169 7.38 -10.62 -14.21
CA GLU A 169 8.03 -11.88 -13.86
C GLU A 169 9.24 -11.64 -12.97
N LEU A 170 9.22 -12.19 -11.74
CA LEU A 170 10.27 -12.03 -10.74
C LEU A 170 11.64 -12.52 -11.21
N GLU A 171 11.67 -13.61 -11.99
CA GLU A 171 12.90 -14.14 -12.56
C GLU A 171 13.54 -13.16 -13.55
N LYS A 172 12.74 -12.54 -14.43
CA LYS A 172 13.22 -11.54 -15.38
C LYS A 172 13.75 -10.32 -14.65
N ILE A 173 13.04 -9.85 -13.60
CA ILE A 173 13.53 -8.76 -12.75
C ILE A 173 14.90 -9.11 -12.17
N ALA A 174 15.05 -10.31 -11.59
CA ALA A 174 16.31 -10.71 -10.99
C ALA A 174 17.46 -10.76 -12.00
N LYS A 175 17.21 -11.26 -13.23
CA LYS A 175 18.19 -11.31 -14.32
C LYS A 175 18.63 -9.92 -14.81
N ASP A 176 17.79 -8.92 -14.68
CA ASP A 176 18.10 -7.53 -15.03
C ASP A 176 18.97 -6.81 -14.00
N ALA A 177 19.26 -7.46 -12.87
CA ALA A 177 20.09 -6.89 -11.81
C ALA A 177 21.56 -6.82 -12.20
N THR A 178 22.28 -5.87 -11.63
CA THR A 178 23.71 -5.73 -11.87
C THR A 178 24.51 -6.65 -10.92
N GLY A 179 25.42 -7.41 -11.47
CA GLY A 179 26.33 -8.30 -10.73
C GLY A 179 25.71 -9.66 -10.45
N PHE A 180 24.80 -9.80 -9.50
CA PHE A 180 24.18 -11.08 -9.17
C PHE A 180 22.65 -11.03 -9.31
N GLU A 181 22.06 -12.10 -9.79
CA GLU A 181 20.64 -12.22 -10.12
C GLU A 181 19.78 -12.34 -8.85
N LYS A 182 19.50 -11.20 -8.20
CA LYS A 182 18.70 -11.15 -6.98
C LYS A 182 17.68 -10.03 -7.05
N LEU A 183 16.60 -10.24 -6.30
CA LEU A 183 15.60 -9.22 -6.04
C LEU A 183 15.99 -8.35 -4.85
N GLY A 184 15.64 -7.07 -4.95
CA GLY A 184 15.57 -6.16 -3.82
C GLY A 184 14.11 -5.99 -3.40
N ILE A 185 13.87 -5.96 -2.10
CA ILE A 185 12.58 -5.69 -1.49
C ILE A 185 12.75 -4.57 -0.49
N LEU A 186 11.88 -3.56 -0.59
CA LEU A 186 11.90 -2.41 0.31
C LEU A 186 10.51 -2.18 0.88
N ARG A 187 10.47 -1.97 2.19
CA ARG A 187 9.31 -1.42 2.87
C ARG A 187 9.73 -0.15 3.60
N MET A 188 8.94 0.92 3.43
CA MET A 188 9.19 2.21 4.09
C MET A 188 7.91 2.71 4.72
N ASP A 189 8.06 3.47 5.82
CA ASP A 189 6.94 4.02 6.56
C ASP A 189 7.36 5.34 7.23
N ILE A 190 6.41 6.30 7.34
CA ILE A 190 6.66 7.58 8.02
C ILE A 190 6.78 7.36 9.52
N ASP A 191 7.85 7.91 10.08
CA ASP A 191 8.09 7.84 11.51
C ASP A 191 7.13 8.75 12.30
N HIS A 192 6.59 8.24 13.40
CA HIS A 192 5.79 9.00 14.35
C HIS A 192 4.53 9.69 13.81
N LEU A 193 4.00 9.28 12.65
CA LEU A 193 2.86 9.95 12.02
C LEU A 193 1.66 10.09 12.96
N GLY A 194 1.35 9.09 13.75
CA GLY A 194 0.29 9.18 14.76
C GLY A 194 0.53 10.29 15.81
N SER A 195 1.79 10.60 16.14
CA SER A 195 2.15 11.71 17.03
C SER A 195 2.03 13.05 16.31
N VAL A 196 2.33 13.10 15.02
CA VAL A 196 2.15 14.31 14.20
C VAL A 196 0.68 14.70 14.15
N PHE A 197 -0.22 13.75 13.89
CA PHE A 197 -1.67 13.98 13.90
C PHE A 197 -2.20 14.39 15.27
N SER A 198 -1.73 13.74 16.34
CA SER A 198 -2.25 13.99 17.69
C SER A 198 -1.63 15.19 18.40
N ARG A 199 -0.41 15.62 18.06
CA ARG A 199 0.34 16.65 18.79
C ARG A 199 1.08 17.66 17.90
N GLY A 200 1.28 17.34 16.62
CA GLY A 200 2.14 18.13 15.72
C GLY A 200 1.51 19.44 15.23
N LEU A 201 0.20 19.58 15.27
CA LEU A 201 -0.49 20.75 14.77
C LEU A 201 -0.58 21.86 15.83
N LYS A 202 0.36 22.79 15.84
CA LYS A 202 0.34 23.97 16.70
C LYS A 202 -0.91 24.82 16.44
N GLY A 203 -1.56 25.34 17.47
CA GLY A 203 -2.77 26.18 17.34
C GLY A 203 -4.06 25.39 17.07
N GLY A 204 -4.09 24.12 17.44
CA GLY A 204 -5.28 23.25 17.38
C GLY A 204 -5.32 22.35 16.14
N ALA A 205 -5.85 21.17 16.31
CA ALA A 205 -6.08 20.18 15.26
C ALA A 205 -7.54 20.26 14.77
N THR A 206 -7.85 21.23 13.94
CA THR A 206 -9.16 21.32 13.30
C THR A 206 -9.31 20.22 12.23
N PHE A 207 -10.55 19.85 11.89
CA PHE A 207 -10.84 18.86 10.86
C PHE A 207 -10.16 19.22 9.53
N ALA A 208 -10.24 20.49 9.11
CA ALA A 208 -9.61 20.96 7.88
C ALA A 208 -8.09 20.75 7.86
N ARG A 209 -7.41 21.05 8.97
CA ARG A 209 -5.95 20.88 9.08
C ARG A 209 -5.51 19.42 9.12
N LEU A 210 -6.29 18.56 9.80
CA LEU A 210 -6.05 17.12 9.82
C LEU A 210 -6.25 16.52 8.43
N ASN A 211 -7.31 16.93 7.74
CA ASN A 211 -7.58 16.48 6.38
C ASN A 211 -6.50 16.96 5.41
N ASP A 212 -6.11 18.24 5.43
CA ASP A 212 -5.05 18.77 4.57
C ASP A 212 -3.72 18.03 4.79
N LEU A 213 -3.35 17.74 6.02
CA LEU A 213 -2.14 16.97 6.33
C LEU A 213 -2.23 15.55 5.76
N SER A 214 -3.38 14.88 5.94
CA SER A 214 -3.61 13.54 5.41
C SER A 214 -3.54 13.51 3.89
N GLU A 215 -4.19 14.48 3.22
CA GLU A 215 -4.19 14.59 1.77
C GLU A 215 -2.79 14.89 1.20
N ARG A 216 -2.00 15.74 1.86
CA ARG A 216 -0.62 16.02 1.44
C ARG A 216 0.26 14.78 1.55
N ILE A 217 0.13 14.00 2.63
CA ILE A 217 0.86 12.74 2.77
C ILE A 217 0.44 11.76 1.68
N ASN A 218 -0.87 11.59 1.47
CA ASN A 218 -1.41 10.75 0.40
C ASN A 218 -0.91 11.18 -0.98
N LEU A 219 -0.86 12.50 -1.25
CA LEU A 219 -0.35 13.05 -2.51
C LEU A 219 1.10 12.63 -2.74
N TYR A 220 1.96 12.70 -1.70
CA TYR A 220 3.33 12.26 -1.81
C TYR A 220 3.41 10.78 -2.20
N PHE A 221 2.78 9.91 -1.43
CA PHE A 221 2.89 8.46 -1.63
C PHE A 221 2.21 7.98 -2.92
N LYS A 222 1.02 8.50 -3.23
CA LYS A 222 0.24 8.00 -4.38
C LYS A 222 0.59 8.67 -5.71
N TYR A 223 1.19 9.85 -5.69
CA TYR A 223 1.48 10.61 -6.90
C TYR A 223 2.97 10.86 -7.09
N TYR A 224 3.66 11.49 -6.12
CA TYR A 224 5.08 11.84 -6.31
C TYR A 224 5.98 10.61 -6.39
N ILE A 225 5.78 9.60 -5.55
CA ILE A 225 6.61 8.37 -5.62
C ILE A 225 6.49 7.68 -6.99
N PRO A 226 5.31 7.41 -7.56
CA PRO A 226 5.21 6.88 -8.93
C PRO A 226 5.93 7.74 -9.99
N GLN A 227 5.93 9.08 -9.85
CA GLN A 227 6.67 9.95 -10.77
C GLN A 227 8.18 9.79 -10.61
N ILE A 228 8.69 9.79 -9.38
CA ILE A 228 10.12 9.53 -9.10
C ILE A 228 10.58 8.22 -9.73
N LEU A 229 9.74 7.17 -9.71
CA LEU A 229 10.05 5.87 -10.31
C LEU A 229 10.02 5.89 -11.83
N LYS A 230 9.24 6.78 -12.46
CA LYS A 230 9.19 6.96 -13.92
C LYS A 230 10.36 7.78 -14.45
N GLU A 231 10.93 8.65 -13.63
CA GLU A 231 12.02 9.51 -14.05
C GLU A 231 13.36 8.74 -14.10
N ASN A 232 14.12 8.95 -15.18
CA ASN A 232 15.50 8.47 -15.28
C ASN A 232 16.41 9.36 -14.44
N VAL A 233 16.53 9.07 -13.16
CA VAL A 233 17.40 9.82 -12.25
C VAL A 233 18.74 9.10 -12.15
N SER A 234 19.86 9.86 -12.25
CA SER A 234 21.20 9.30 -11.99
C SER A 234 21.31 8.82 -10.54
N SER A 235 21.88 7.62 -10.34
CA SER A 235 22.01 7.04 -9.01
C SER A 235 22.86 7.89 -8.08
N PRO A 236 22.35 8.25 -6.92
CA PRO A 236 23.13 8.93 -5.91
C PRO A 236 24.09 8.01 -5.15
N LEU A 237 23.85 6.68 -5.18
CA LEU A 237 24.63 5.69 -4.44
C LEU A 237 25.69 4.99 -5.30
N THR A 238 25.48 4.93 -6.61
CA THR A 238 26.47 4.37 -7.54
C THR A 238 26.89 5.46 -8.51
N ASN A 239 28.20 5.67 -8.71
CA ASN A 239 28.73 6.66 -9.65
C ASN A 239 28.45 6.34 -11.13
N ASN A 240 27.45 5.52 -11.41
CA ASN A 240 27.13 5.06 -12.73
C ASN A 240 26.04 5.92 -13.36
N GLU A 241 26.41 7.01 -14.03
CA GLU A 241 25.52 7.97 -14.69
C GLU A 241 24.59 7.35 -15.77
N LYS A 242 24.86 6.10 -16.17
CA LYS A 242 24.13 5.41 -17.23
C LYS A 242 23.13 4.35 -16.74
N ARG A 243 22.93 4.18 -15.44
CA ARG A 243 21.96 3.20 -14.94
C ARG A 243 20.54 3.71 -15.10
N GLN A 244 19.72 2.92 -15.78
CA GLN A 244 18.27 3.01 -15.66
C GLN A 244 17.88 2.48 -14.27
N HIS A 245 17.54 3.36 -13.34
CA HIS A 245 17.27 3.01 -11.93
C HIS A 245 15.83 2.62 -11.67
N ASN A 246 15.00 2.62 -12.68
CA ASN A 246 13.56 2.36 -12.58
C ASN A 246 13.17 0.88 -12.73
N LYS A 247 14.12 -0.05 -12.56
CA LYS A 247 13.84 -1.51 -12.61
C LYS A 247 13.17 -1.99 -11.32
N VAL A 248 12.08 -1.34 -10.95
CA VAL A 248 11.34 -1.59 -9.72
C VAL A 248 9.85 -1.66 -9.99
N ASN A 249 9.14 -2.47 -9.22
CA ASN A 249 7.69 -2.48 -9.14
C ASN A 249 7.27 -1.80 -7.83
N LEU A 250 6.41 -0.81 -7.92
CA LEU A 250 5.72 -0.24 -6.78
C LEU A 250 4.47 -1.08 -6.53
N ILE A 251 4.54 -2.00 -5.59
CA ILE A 251 3.46 -2.96 -5.30
C ILE A 251 2.28 -2.23 -4.65
N TYR A 252 2.58 -1.38 -3.68
CA TYR A 252 1.63 -0.40 -3.17
C TYR A 252 2.34 0.84 -2.62
N SER A 253 1.63 1.96 -2.66
CA SER A 253 2.01 3.19 -2.00
C SER A 253 0.75 3.96 -1.60
N GLY A 254 0.64 4.34 -0.35
CA GLY A 254 -0.52 5.11 0.11
C GLY A 254 -0.60 5.22 1.63
N GLY A 255 -1.32 6.25 2.11
CA GLY A 255 -1.27 6.57 3.52
C GLY A 255 0.12 7.06 3.90
N ASP A 256 0.86 6.27 4.63
CA ASP A 256 2.18 6.59 5.18
C ASP A 256 3.26 5.57 4.84
N ASP A 257 2.91 4.50 4.14
CA ASP A 257 3.83 3.43 3.82
C ASP A 257 3.87 3.07 2.32
N LEU A 258 4.93 2.40 1.93
CA LEU A 258 5.12 1.87 0.59
C LEU A 258 5.82 0.51 0.61
N PHE A 259 5.63 -0.23 -0.48
CA PHE A 259 6.30 -1.49 -0.74
C PHE A 259 6.82 -1.55 -2.18
N LEU A 260 8.15 -1.68 -2.32
CA LEU A 260 8.85 -1.84 -3.60
C LEU A 260 9.43 -3.24 -3.74
N LEU A 261 9.43 -3.73 -4.97
CA LEU A 261 10.15 -4.92 -5.38
C LEU A 261 10.80 -4.66 -6.74
N GLY A 262 12.07 -5.04 -6.91
CA GLY A 262 12.79 -4.80 -8.15
C GLY A 262 14.13 -5.51 -8.18
N THR A 263 15.05 -5.07 -9.04
CA THR A 263 16.44 -5.50 -8.97
C THR A 263 17.06 -5.01 -7.66
N TRP A 264 17.92 -5.80 -7.02
CA TRP A 264 18.48 -5.45 -5.72
C TRP A 264 19.16 -4.08 -5.71
N ASP A 265 19.90 -3.76 -6.75
CA ASP A 265 20.62 -2.50 -6.91
C ASP A 265 19.69 -1.30 -7.13
N SER A 266 18.67 -1.43 -8.00
CA SER A 266 17.71 -0.35 -8.24
C SER A 266 16.84 -0.06 -7.02
N VAL A 267 16.41 -1.09 -6.29
CA VAL A 267 15.60 -0.88 -5.06
C VAL A 267 16.41 -0.16 -3.97
N LEU A 268 17.71 -0.48 -3.84
CA LEU A 268 18.57 0.22 -2.89
C LEU A 268 18.73 1.70 -3.28
N ASP A 269 19.00 1.99 -4.55
CA ASP A 269 19.09 3.35 -5.06
C ASP A 269 17.78 4.14 -4.84
N MET A 270 16.62 3.52 -5.17
CA MET A 270 15.31 4.12 -4.96
C MET A 270 15.02 4.39 -3.48
N SER A 271 15.50 3.55 -2.56
CA SER A 271 15.33 3.79 -1.12
C SER A 271 15.92 5.13 -0.69
N TRP A 272 17.11 5.46 -1.18
CA TRP A 272 17.76 6.74 -0.90
C TRP A 272 17.08 7.92 -1.62
N LEU A 273 16.70 7.73 -2.89
CA LEU A 273 16.03 8.78 -3.66
C LEU A 273 14.71 9.18 -3.00
N ILE A 274 13.87 8.22 -2.65
CA ILE A 274 12.60 8.46 -1.97
C ILE A 274 12.83 9.16 -0.63
N TYR A 275 13.78 8.69 0.18
CA TYR A 275 14.12 9.34 1.44
C TYR A 275 14.56 10.80 1.25
N SER A 276 15.46 11.05 0.31
CA SER A 276 16.00 12.39 0.08
C SER A 276 14.93 13.34 -0.50
N ASP A 277 14.07 12.83 -1.36
CA ASP A 277 12.95 13.60 -1.91
C ASP A 277 11.88 13.87 -0.85
N PHE A 278 11.53 12.90 -0.03
CA PHE A 278 10.64 13.11 1.10
C PHE A 278 11.14 14.21 2.05
N LYS A 279 12.44 14.23 2.35
CA LYS A 279 13.03 15.30 3.18
C LYS A 279 12.83 16.69 2.54
N LYS A 280 12.94 16.81 1.22
CA LYS A 280 12.64 18.06 0.49
C LYS A 280 11.15 18.38 0.56
N TYR A 281 10.29 17.38 0.30
CA TYR A 281 8.84 17.53 0.32
C TYR A 281 8.32 18.08 1.66
N VAL A 282 8.85 17.58 2.77
CA VAL A 282 8.48 18.04 4.12
C VAL A 282 9.27 19.29 4.57
N GLY A 283 9.99 19.97 3.65
CA GLY A 283 10.77 21.19 3.96
C GLY A 283 11.88 20.94 4.99
N TYR A 284 12.50 19.76 4.97
CA TYR A 284 13.54 19.33 5.93
C TYR A 284 13.08 19.36 7.40
N ASN A 285 11.78 19.28 7.65
CA ASN A 285 11.24 19.13 9.00
C ASN A 285 11.89 17.95 9.71
N LYS A 286 12.45 18.18 10.90
CA LYS A 286 13.16 17.16 11.69
C LYS A 286 12.23 16.15 12.34
N ASP A 287 10.97 16.53 12.55
CA ASP A 287 9.96 15.69 13.18
C ASP A 287 9.32 14.69 12.20
N LEU A 288 9.60 14.85 10.90
CA LEU A 288 9.13 13.96 9.83
C LEU A 288 10.31 13.25 9.18
N SER A 289 10.33 11.94 9.31
CA SER A 289 11.36 11.07 8.72
C SER A 289 10.74 9.76 8.21
N LEU A 290 11.54 8.99 7.48
CA LEU A 290 11.18 7.65 7.01
C LEU A 290 12.10 6.61 7.64
N SER A 291 11.51 5.50 8.05
CA SER A 291 12.24 4.27 8.37
C SER A 291 11.98 3.21 7.33
N ALA A 292 13.00 2.41 7.01
CA ALA A 292 12.94 1.42 5.97
C ALA A 292 13.53 0.07 6.39
N GLY A 293 12.96 -1.00 5.83
CA GLY A 293 13.55 -2.33 5.81
C GLY A 293 13.88 -2.74 4.38
N TYR A 294 15.15 -3.07 4.12
CA TYR A 294 15.61 -3.52 2.82
C TYR A 294 16.14 -4.96 2.90
N VAL A 295 15.76 -5.76 1.90
CA VAL A 295 16.07 -7.20 1.83
C VAL A 295 16.56 -7.55 0.43
N ILE A 296 17.60 -8.38 0.34
CA ILE A 296 18.01 -9.04 -0.90
C ILE A 296 17.58 -10.49 -0.82
N ALA A 297 16.91 -10.98 -1.87
CA ALA A 297 16.37 -12.33 -1.88
C ALA A 297 16.43 -13.01 -3.25
N ASP A 298 16.33 -14.33 -3.24
CA ASP A 298 16.16 -15.12 -4.44
C ASP A 298 14.73 -14.97 -4.98
N TYR A 299 14.57 -14.89 -6.31
CA TYR A 299 13.27 -14.72 -6.96
C TYR A 299 12.30 -15.90 -6.74
N ARG A 300 12.82 -17.07 -6.36
CA ARG A 300 12.02 -18.26 -6.00
C ARG A 300 11.44 -18.19 -4.58
N THR A 301 11.83 -17.19 -3.80
CA THR A 301 11.30 -17.03 -2.45
C THR A 301 9.83 -16.60 -2.50
N ALA A 302 8.97 -17.26 -1.75
CA ALA A 302 7.54 -16.94 -1.70
C ALA A 302 7.32 -15.47 -1.28
N PHE A 303 6.50 -14.74 -2.05
CA PHE A 303 6.30 -13.29 -1.90
C PHE A 303 5.88 -12.87 -0.47
N TYR A 304 4.99 -13.63 0.17
CA TYR A 304 4.56 -13.33 1.54
C TYR A 304 5.71 -13.38 2.56
N ARG A 305 6.70 -14.27 2.33
CA ARG A 305 7.91 -14.33 3.18
C ARG A 305 8.79 -13.11 2.97
N LEU A 306 8.92 -12.64 1.73
CA LEU A 306 9.67 -11.43 1.42
C LEU A 306 9.06 -10.21 2.12
N ALA A 307 7.73 -10.09 2.06
CA ALA A 307 7.01 -9.01 2.74
C ALA A 307 7.20 -9.05 4.27
N ASP A 308 7.14 -10.24 4.87
CA ASP A 308 7.33 -10.42 6.31
C ASP A 308 8.78 -10.12 6.75
N ILE A 309 9.79 -10.53 5.97
CA ILE A 309 11.19 -10.23 6.26
C ILE A 309 11.42 -8.72 6.16
N ALA A 310 10.90 -8.05 5.11
CA ALA A 310 11.02 -6.60 4.95
C ALA A 310 10.34 -5.83 6.10
N ALA A 311 9.18 -6.30 6.56
CA ALA A 311 8.50 -5.72 7.73
C ALA A 311 9.32 -5.86 9.02
N ARG A 312 10.00 -6.99 9.22
CA ARG A 312 10.90 -7.19 10.37
C ARG A 312 12.13 -6.29 10.30
N GLU A 313 12.70 -6.08 9.11
CA GLU A 313 13.81 -5.15 8.92
C GLU A 313 13.37 -3.70 9.18
N GLU A 314 12.21 -3.27 8.66
CA GLU A 314 11.63 -1.95 8.95
C GLU A 314 11.45 -1.73 10.45
N LYS A 315 10.92 -2.74 11.16
CA LYS A 315 10.78 -2.69 12.62
C LYS A 315 12.12 -2.48 13.32
N LYS A 316 13.19 -3.16 12.90
CA LYS A 316 14.54 -2.95 13.47
C LYS A 316 15.01 -1.51 13.25
N ALA A 317 14.75 -0.92 12.09
CA ALA A 317 15.07 0.48 11.83
C ALA A 317 14.30 1.41 12.78
N LYS A 318 13.01 1.15 13.00
CA LYS A 318 12.17 1.91 13.95
C LYS A 318 12.63 1.75 15.41
N ASP A 319 12.97 0.54 15.82
CA ASP A 319 13.43 0.22 17.19
C ASP A 319 14.82 0.85 17.47
N ASN A 320 15.65 1.05 16.45
CA ASN A 320 16.96 1.72 16.54
C ASN A 320 16.90 3.26 16.45
N GLY A 321 15.79 3.86 16.92
CA GLY A 321 15.63 5.31 16.98
C GLY A 321 15.22 5.95 15.66
N ARG A 322 14.61 5.19 14.75
CA ARG A 322 14.00 5.69 13.51
C ARG A 322 14.94 6.48 12.58
N ASN A 323 14.39 7.14 11.54
CA ASN A 323 15.17 7.88 10.54
C ASN A 323 16.37 7.06 10.05
N SER A 324 16.07 5.83 9.62
CA SER A 324 17.10 4.82 9.33
C SER A 324 16.59 3.74 8.38
N ILE A 325 17.50 3.02 7.77
CA ILE A 325 17.23 1.81 6.99
C ILE A 325 17.90 0.61 7.65
N SER A 326 17.21 -0.52 7.74
CA SER A 326 17.82 -1.78 8.16
C SER A 326 18.15 -2.63 6.95
N ILE A 327 19.41 -3.09 6.87
CA ILE A 327 19.97 -3.95 5.83
C ILE A 327 20.67 -5.13 6.50
N PHE A 328 20.35 -6.36 6.11
CA PHE A 328 20.92 -7.58 6.71
C PHE A 328 20.83 -7.62 8.24
N GLY A 329 19.74 -7.14 8.80
CA GLY A 329 19.53 -7.11 10.24
C GLY A 329 20.24 -5.97 10.97
N LYS A 330 20.95 -5.10 10.26
CA LYS A 330 21.71 -3.96 10.84
C LYS A 330 21.04 -2.64 10.47
N PRO A 331 20.46 -1.91 11.43
CA PRO A 331 19.93 -0.59 11.19
C PRO A 331 21.06 0.43 11.03
N LEU A 332 20.95 1.25 10.00
CA LEU A 332 21.90 2.29 9.61
C LEU A 332 21.16 3.62 9.47
N LYS A 333 21.71 4.70 10.02
CA LYS A 333 21.19 6.04 9.74
C LYS A 333 21.39 6.40 8.27
N TRP A 334 20.44 7.13 7.69
CA TRP A 334 20.46 7.45 6.26
C TRP A 334 21.74 8.17 5.82
N GLU A 335 22.31 9.04 6.67
CA GLU A 335 23.58 9.73 6.36
C GLU A 335 24.74 8.75 6.14
N LYS A 336 24.72 7.60 6.82
CA LYS A 336 25.75 6.57 6.68
C LYS A 336 25.62 5.79 5.37
N ILE A 337 24.42 5.65 4.84
CA ILE A 337 24.20 5.01 3.52
C ILE A 337 24.91 5.77 2.41
N LYS A 338 24.85 7.11 2.45
CA LYS A 338 25.57 7.97 1.49
C LYS A 338 27.08 7.79 1.55
N ALA A 339 27.61 7.41 2.71
CA ALA A 339 29.04 7.20 2.91
C ALA A 339 29.54 5.78 2.52
N LEU A 340 28.63 4.88 2.15
CA LEU A 340 28.98 3.54 1.63
C LEU A 340 29.37 3.55 0.13
N LYS A 341 29.64 4.73 -0.42
CA LYS A 341 30.11 4.92 -1.80
C LYS A 341 31.49 4.33 -2.02
#